data_82d9ebe6d378c46780a49de4edcaf3dd
#
_entry.id   82d9ebe6d378c46780a49de4edcaf3dd
#
_cell.length_a   1.000
_cell.length_b   1.000
_cell.length_c   1.000
_cell.angle_alpha   90.00
_cell.angle_beta   90.00
_cell.angle_gamma   90.00
#
_symmetry.space_group_name_H-M   'P 1'
#
loop_
_entity.id
_entity.type
_entity.pdbx_description
1 polymer ?
#
loop_
_entity_poly.entity_id
_entity_poly.type
_entity_poly.pdbx_seq_one_letter_code
_entity_poly.pdbx_strand_id
1 'polypeptide(L)'
;MEKYAVWIEEREVEDNMKYSIEENLPYAWLAMIVLAVFYAIYFVKMILQKRHGIQTHQIGRVKEKSVHRVEVLMSIATFSAPVIQIMSMIFGWNHMSANARFTGFCIGMLGDLIFLISVLCMKDSWRAGIPDKDRTELVTSGIYRYSRNPAFLGFDFMYIGMLLMYFNLPMLAVSAFAIIMLHLQILQ
;
A
#
# COMPACT_ATOMS: atom_id res chain seq x y z
N MET A 1 -0.12 48.25 -20.36
CA MET A 1 -0.87 47.05 -20.80
C MET A 1 -0.17 45.76 -20.39
N GLU A 2 1.14 45.65 -20.57
CA GLU A 2 1.93 44.45 -20.24
C GLU A 2 1.85 44.03 -18.76
N LYS A 3 1.97 44.98 -17.82
CA LYS A 3 1.83 44.70 -16.39
C LYS A 3 0.43 44.20 -15.96
N TYR A 4 -0.60 44.61 -16.70
CA TYR A 4 -1.97 44.20 -16.42
C TYR A 4 -2.22 42.73 -16.92
N ALA A 5 -1.63 42.40 -18.06
CA ALA A 5 -1.69 41.03 -18.59
C ALA A 5 -0.96 40.04 -17.67
N VAL A 6 0.25 40.37 -17.18
CA VAL A 6 1.01 39.54 -16.22
C VAL A 6 0.21 39.37 -14.92
N TRP A 7 -0.41 40.38 -14.39
CA TRP A 7 -1.21 40.28 -13.17
C TRP A 7 -2.48 39.41 -13.34
N ILE A 8 -3.13 39.41 -14.51
CA ILE A 8 -4.27 38.54 -14.82
C ILE A 8 -3.78 37.10 -14.90
N GLU A 9 -2.67 36.84 -15.58
CA GLU A 9 -2.09 35.49 -15.72
C GLU A 9 -1.66 34.90 -14.35
N GLU A 10 -1.04 35.71 -13.48
CA GLU A 10 -0.70 35.31 -12.11
C GLU A 10 -1.94 34.97 -11.29
N ARG A 11 -3.02 35.75 -11.42
CA ARG A 11 -4.28 35.45 -10.71
C ARG A 11 -4.98 34.21 -11.22
N GLU A 12 -5.02 33.98 -12.52
CA GLU A 12 -5.59 32.77 -13.10
C GLU A 12 -4.82 31.53 -12.67
N VAL A 13 -3.49 31.61 -12.57
CA VAL A 13 -2.64 30.52 -12.06
C VAL A 13 -2.92 30.25 -10.58
N GLU A 14 -3.05 31.30 -9.77
CA GLU A 14 -3.35 31.18 -8.33
C GLU A 14 -4.74 30.57 -8.09
N ASP A 15 -5.76 31.04 -8.81
CA ASP A 15 -7.13 30.53 -8.70
C ASP A 15 -7.23 29.06 -9.18
N ASN A 16 -6.56 28.70 -10.27
CA ASN A 16 -6.49 27.32 -10.75
C ASN A 16 -5.77 26.39 -9.77
N MET A 17 -4.70 26.87 -9.16
CA MET A 17 -3.95 26.12 -8.14
C MET A 17 -4.80 25.89 -6.89
N LYS A 18 -5.50 26.92 -6.41
CA LYS A 18 -6.39 26.84 -5.27
C LYS A 18 -7.54 25.86 -5.52
N TYR A 19 -8.18 25.94 -6.69
CA TYR A 19 -9.24 25.02 -7.10
C TYR A 19 -8.74 23.57 -7.13
N SER A 20 -7.56 23.34 -7.71
CA SER A 20 -6.93 22.01 -7.75
C SER A 20 -6.64 21.45 -6.35
N ILE A 21 -6.22 22.28 -5.42
CA ILE A 21 -5.97 21.87 -4.02
C ILE A 21 -7.29 21.52 -3.33
N GLU A 22 -8.31 22.38 -3.45
CA GLU A 22 -9.62 22.16 -2.81
C GLU A 22 -10.30 20.89 -3.34
N GLU A 23 -10.20 20.59 -4.63
CA GLU A 23 -10.73 19.36 -5.23
C GLU A 23 -9.97 18.11 -4.78
N ASN A 24 -8.65 18.19 -4.63
CA ASN A 24 -7.82 17.04 -4.27
C ASN A 24 -7.81 16.72 -2.77
N LEU A 25 -8.02 17.71 -1.91
CA LEU A 25 -7.88 17.58 -0.45
C LEU A 25 -8.75 16.46 0.17
N PRO A 26 -10.05 16.32 -0.18
CA PRO A 26 -10.88 15.24 0.36
C PRO A 26 -10.32 13.84 0.04
N TYR A 27 -9.83 13.64 -1.18
CA TYR A 27 -9.26 12.37 -1.61
C TYR A 27 -7.88 12.10 -1.00
N ALA A 28 -7.11 13.15 -0.70
CA ALA A 28 -5.86 13.00 0.04
C ALA A 28 -6.13 12.46 1.45
N TRP A 29 -7.15 12.98 2.13
CA TRP A 29 -7.56 12.45 3.43
C TRP A 29 -8.04 10.99 3.34
N LEU A 30 -8.86 10.64 2.34
CA LEU A 30 -9.30 9.26 2.15
C LEU A 30 -8.13 8.32 1.86
N ALA A 31 -7.18 8.72 1.04
CA ALA A 31 -5.98 7.94 0.76
C ALA A 31 -5.07 7.79 1.99
N MET A 32 -4.92 8.86 2.78
CA MET A 32 -4.20 8.79 4.06
C MET A 32 -4.87 7.83 5.06
N ILE A 33 -6.21 7.76 5.08
CA ILE A 33 -6.94 6.80 5.93
C ILE A 33 -6.58 5.36 5.52
N VAL A 34 -6.63 5.03 4.23
CA VAL A 34 -6.25 3.68 3.75
C VAL A 34 -4.82 3.34 4.17
N LEU A 35 -3.84 4.22 3.89
CA LEU A 35 -2.46 3.99 4.31
C LEU A 35 -2.31 3.85 5.82
N ALA A 36 -2.96 4.72 6.58
CA ALA A 36 -2.87 4.70 8.04
C ALA A 36 -3.45 3.42 8.65
N VAL A 37 -4.60 2.95 8.13
CA VAL A 37 -5.23 1.69 8.56
C VAL A 37 -4.33 0.50 8.23
N PHE A 38 -3.81 0.44 6.99
CA PHE A 38 -2.90 -0.62 6.56
C PHE A 38 -1.67 -0.74 7.47
N TYR A 39 -0.97 0.37 7.67
CA TYR A 39 0.23 0.38 8.51
C TYR A 39 -0.08 0.19 9.99
N ALA A 40 -1.24 0.67 10.47
CA ALA A 40 -1.67 0.42 11.84
C ALA A 40 -1.86 -1.10 12.09
N ILE A 41 -2.53 -1.82 11.18
CA ILE A 41 -2.67 -3.29 11.26
C ILE A 41 -1.29 -3.95 11.34
N TYR A 42 -0.38 -3.57 10.44
CA TYR A 42 0.97 -4.12 10.37
C TYR A 42 1.77 -3.87 11.65
N PHE A 43 1.87 -2.61 12.09
CA PHE A 43 2.69 -2.24 13.26
C PHE A 43 2.09 -2.73 14.58
N VAL A 44 0.77 -2.67 14.74
CA VAL A 44 0.10 -3.21 15.93
C VAL A 44 0.40 -4.70 16.04
N LYS A 45 0.28 -5.45 14.94
CA LYS A 45 0.61 -6.88 14.94
C LYS A 45 2.07 -7.14 15.28
N MET A 46 2.98 -6.38 14.70
CA MET A 46 4.42 -6.48 14.96
C MET A 46 4.73 -6.21 16.44
N ILE A 47 4.12 -5.17 17.04
CA ILE A 47 4.32 -4.82 18.45
C ILE A 47 3.78 -5.91 19.37
N LEU A 48 2.58 -6.43 19.10
CA LEU A 48 1.97 -7.49 19.90
C LEU A 48 2.82 -8.77 19.88
N GLN A 49 3.26 -9.21 18.71
CA GLN A 49 4.13 -10.37 18.56
C GLN A 49 5.49 -10.16 19.24
N LYS A 50 6.08 -8.96 19.14
CA LYS A 50 7.33 -8.65 19.83
C LYS A 50 7.20 -8.79 21.36
N ARG A 51 6.05 -8.43 21.94
CA ARG A 51 5.77 -8.64 23.38
C ARG A 51 5.75 -10.11 23.77
N HIS A 52 5.40 -11.01 22.85
CA HIS A 52 5.43 -12.45 23.04
C HIS A 52 6.78 -13.08 22.63
N GLY A 53 7.83 -12.27 22.41
CA GLY A 53 9.14 -12.75 21.97
C GLY A 53 9.20 -13.23 20.52
N ILE A 54 8.15 -12.99 19.75
CA ILE A 54 8.03 -13.44 18.36
C ILE A 54 8.60 -12.35 17.43
N GLN A 55 9.52 -12.76 16.56
CA GLN A 55 10.07 -11.85 15.56
C GLN A 55 9.25 -11.90 14.27
N THR A 56 8.42 -10.88 14.06
CA THR A 56 7.50 -10.78 12.94
C THR A 56 8.22 -10.53 11.61
N HIS A 57 9.20 -9.62 11.59
CA HIS A 57 9.91 -9.22 10.37
C HIS A 57 11.03 -10.21 10.05
N GLN A 58 10.86 -10.97 8.97
CA GLN A 58 11.77 -12.00 8.51
C GLN A 58 12.47 -11.66 7.18
N ILE A 59 12.06 -10.55 6.55
CA ILE A 59 12.58 -10.10 5.25
C ILE A 59 14.09 -9.80 5.35
N GLY A 60 14.85 -10.24 4.36
CA GLY A 60 16.29 -9.96 4.26
C GLY A 60 17.19 -10.77 5.20
N ARG A 61 16.66 -11.72 5.97
CA ARG A 61 17.46 -12.65 6.79
C ARG A 61 18.15 -13.69 5.91
N VAL A 62 19.23 -14.28 6.44
CA VAL A 62 20.09 -15.25 5.71
C VAL A 62 19.23 -16.40 5.20
N LYS A 63 19.12 -16.49 3.87
CA LYS A 63 18.36 -17.50 3.14
C LYS A 63 19.12 -17.87 1.86
N GLU A 64 18.55 -18.79 1.10
CA GLU A 64 19.01 -19.04 -0.26
C GLU A 64 19.03 -17.74 -1.09
N LYS A 65 20.04 -17.60 -1.95
CA LYS A 65 20.29 -16.35 -2.71
C LYS A 65 19.11 -15.92 -3.59
N SER A 66 18.31 -16.88 -4.07
CA SER A 66 17.09 -16.61 -4.86
C SER A 66 16.02 -15.93 -4.01
N VAL A 67 15.68 -16.52 -2.88
CA VAL A 67 14.68 -16.02 -1.92
C VAL A 67 15.09 -14.63 -1.40
N HIS A 68 16.36 -14.49 -1.00
CA HIS A 68 16.87 -13.20 -0.51
C HIS A 68 16.71 -12.08 -1.54
N ARG A 69 17.01 -12.34 -2.83
CA ARG A 69 16.84 -11.33 -3.90
C ARG A 69 15.39 -10.91 -4.07
N VAL A 70 14.45 -11.87 -4.11
CA VAL A 70 13.02 -11.59 -4.23
C VAL A 70 12.53 -10.75 -3.04
N GLU A 71 12.91 -11.10 -1.83
CA GLU A 71 12.53 -10.34 -0.62
C GLU A 71 13.10 -8.92 -0.60
N VAL A 72 14.34 -8.72 -1.02
CA VAL A 72 14.93 -7.36 -1.09
C VAL A 72 14.21 -6.52 -2.14
N LEU A 73 13.95 -7.06 -3.33
CA LEU A 73 13.20 -6.36 -4.37
C LEU A 73 11.77 -6.05 -3.93
N MET A 74 11.10 -7.00 -3.28
CA MET A 74 9.78 -6.79 -2.68
C MET A 74 9.81 -5.68 -1.63
N SER A 75 10.82 -5.64 -0.76
CA SER A 75 10.98 -4.57 0.23
C SER A 75 11.12 -3.20 -0.44
N ILE A 76 11.96 -3.10 -1.47
CA ILE A 76 12.13 -1.85 -2.21
C ILE A 76 10.78 -1.40 -2.80
N ALA A 77 10.04 -2.31 -3.44
CA ALA A 77 8.74 -2.02 -4.01
C ALA A 77 7.73 -1.55 -2.95
N THR A 78 7.60 -2.30 -1.85
CA THR A 78 6.63 -2.00 -0.79
C THR A 78 6.96 -0.74 0.00
N PHE A 79 8.23 -0.36 0.13
CA PHE A 79 8.63 0.91 0.74
C PHE A 79 8.53 2.10 -0.20
N SER A 80 8.75 1.92 -1.50
CA SER A 80 8.63 3.01 -2.48
C SER A 80 7.17 3.39 -2.77
N ALA A 81 6.24 2.44 -2.69
CA ALA A 81 4.82 2.68 -2.96
C ALA A 81 4.21 3.78 -2.08
N PRO A 82 4.29 3.74 -0.73
CA PRO A 82 3.75 4.81 0.11
C PRO A 82 4.44 6.15 -0.10
N VAL A 83 5.73 6.16 -0.43
CA VAL A 83 6.47 7.39 -0.73
C VAL A 83 5.90 8.04 -1.99
N ILE A 84 5.75 7.28 -3.08
CA ILE A 84 5.18 7.78 -4.33
C ILE A 84 3.72 8.19 -4.14
N GLN A 85 2.96 7.45 -3.32
CA GLN A 85 1.58 7.81 -2.98
C GLN A 85 1.51 9.16 -2.26
N ILE A 86 2.34 9.38 -1.25
CA ILE A 86 2.40 10.67 -0.52
C ILE A 86 2.82 11.81 -1.47
N MET A 87 3.81 11.57 -2.33
CA MET A 87 4.22 12.54 -3.34
C MET A 87 3.07 12.86 -4.30
N SER A 88 2.32 11.85 -4.74
CA SER A 88 1.15 12.03 -5.62
C SER A 88 0.05 12.85 -4.95
N MET A 89 -0.17 12.69 -3.65
CA MET A 89 -1.12 13.50 -2.88
C MET A 89 -0.65 14.95 -2.77
N ILE A 90 0.64 15.18 -2.44
CA ILE A 90 1.21 16.53 -2.25
C ILE A 90 1.18 17.31 -3.55
N PHE A 91 1.56 16.68 -4.66
CA PHE A 91 1.62 17.34 -5.98
C PHE A 91 0.31 17.27 -6.76
N GLY A 92 -0.72 16.61 -6.23
CA GLY A 92 -2.01 16.44 -6.92
C GLY A 92 -1.91 15.63 -8.23
N TRP A 93 -0.89 14.75 -8.35
CA TRP A 93 -0.69 13.93 -9.56
C TRP A 93 -1.79 12.89 -9.70
N ASN A 94 -2.84 13.25 -10.43
CA ASN A 94 -3.99 12.40 -10.64
C ASN A 94 -4.64 12.65 -12.00
N HIS A 95 -5.06 11.57 -12.67
CA HIS A 95 -5.77 11.59 -13.94
C HIS A 95 -7.15 10.89 -13.87
N MET A 96 -7.62 10.56 -12.64
CA MET A 96 -8.87 9.84 -12.44
C MET A 96 -10.03 10.77 -12.07
N SER A 97 -11.23 10.39 -12.51
CA SER A 97 -12.47 11.07 -12.13
C SER A 97 -12.79 10.86 -10.64
N ALA A 98 -13.61 11.74 -10.07
CA ALA A 98 -14.07 11.64 -8.68
C ALA A 98 -14.68 10.26 -8.33
N ASN A 99 -15.49 9.71 -9.24
CA ASN A 99 -16.10 8.39 -9.04
C ASN A 99 -15.05 7.27 -9.01
N ALA A 100 -14.06 7.30 -9.89
CA ALA A 100 -12.97 6.33 -9.89
C ALA A 100 -12.13 6.41 -8.60
N ARG A 101 -11.85 7.61 -8.12
CA ARG A 101 -11.13 7.86 -6.86
C ARG A 101 -11.89 7.32 -5.64
N PHE A 102 -13.20 7.57 -5.58
CA PHE A 102 -14.03 7.03 -4.50
C PHE A 102 -14.14 5.50 -4.57
N THR A 103 -14.26 4.92 -5.76
CA THR A 103 -14.19 3.46 -5.96
C THR A 103 -12.84 2.92 -5.49
N GLY A 104 -11.75 3.61 -5.79
CA GLY A 104 -10.40 3.29 -5.31
C GLY A 104 -10.31 3.25 -3.79
N PHE A 105 -10.91 4.23 -3.11
CA PHE A 105 -11.01 4.23 -1.64
C PHE A 105 -11.73 3.00 -1.11
N CYS A 106 -12.90 2.65 -1.67
CA CYS A 106 -13.65 1.46 -1.26
C CYS A 106 -12.85 0.17 -1.48
N ILE A 107 -12.15 0.05 -2.60
CA ILE A 107 -11.28 -1.10 -2.91
C ILE A 107 -10.10 -1.16 -1.93
N GLY A 108 -9.45 -0.03 -1.65
CA GLY A 108 -8.34 0.03 -0.69
C GLY A 108 -8.77 -0.38 0.72
N MET A 109 -9.91 0.13 1.20
CA MET A 109 -10.46 -0.27 2.50
C MET A 109 -10.86 -1.75 2.55
N LEU A 110 -11.38 -2.31 1.44
CA LEU A 110 -11.62 -3.75 1.34
C LEU A 110 -10.30 -4.54 1.44
N GLY A 111 -9.23 -4.06 0.83
CA GLY A 111 -7.89 -4.63 0.97
C GLY A 111 -7.40 -4.64 2.41
N ASP A 112 -7.56 -3.54 3.13
CA ASP A 112 -7.21 -3.42 4.54
C ASP A 112 -8.02 -4.39 5.42
N LEU A 113 -9.31 -4.54 5.13
CA LEU A 113 -10.17 -5.48 5.84
C LEU A 113 -9.74 -6.94 5.61
N ILE A 114 -9.43 -7.31 4.37
CA ILE A 114 -8.91 -8.64 4.01
C ILE A 114 -7.58 -8.88 4.73
N PHE A 115 -6.68 -7.90 4.75
CA PHE A 115 -5.41 -7.98 5.45
C PHE A 115 -5.60 -8.15 6.96
N LEU A 116 -6.47 -7.36 7.58
CA LEU A 116 -6.81 -7.46 9.00
C LEU A 116 -7.31 -8.87 9.35
N ILE A 117 -8.30 -9.38 8.62
CA ILE A 117 -8.85 -10.73 8.82
C ILE A 117 -7.75 -11.78 8.68
N SER A 118 -6.87 -11.64 7.68
CA SER A 118 -5.75 -12.55 7.45
C SER A 118 -4.81 -12.61 8.64
N VAL A 119 -4.40 -11.45 9.15
CA VAL A 119 -3.51 -11.33 10.31
C VAL A 119 -4.15 -11.88 11.58
N LEU A 120 -5.45 -11.64 11.78
CA LEU A 120 -6.20 -12.17 12.93
C LEU A 120 -6.34 -13.70 12.88
N CYS A 121 -6.61 -14.27 11.70
CA CYS A 121 -6.71 -15.71 11.51
C CYS A 121 -5.38 -16.44 11.75
N MET A 122 -4.26 -15.85 11.33
CA MET A 122 -2.92 -16.46 11.54
C MET A 122 -2.42 -16.35 12.97
N LYS A 123 -2.99 -15.48 13.78
CA LYS A 123 -2.53 -15.29 15.18
C LYS A 123 -1.00 -15.12 15.24
N ASP A 124 -0.35 -15.92 16.06
CA ASP A 124 1.11 -15.87 16.27
C ASP A 124 1.93 -16.56 15.15
N SER A 125 1.27 -17.20 14.19
CA SER A 125 1.94 -17.77 13.00
C SER A 125 2.21 -16.75 11.90
N TRP A 126 1.62 -15.54 11.95
CA TRP A 126 1.84 -14.52 10.91
C TRP A 126 3.28 -14.00 10.93
N ARG A 127 3.89 -13.92 9.73
CA ARG A 127 5.24 -13.37 9.52
C ARG A 127 5.24 -12.48 8.27
N ALA A 128 6.02 -11.41 8.32
CA ALA A 128 6.38 -10.62 7.13
C ALA A 128 7.68 -11.19 6.56
N GLY A 129 7.60 -11.84 5.41
CA GLY A 129 8.67 -12.60 4.79
C GLY A 129 8.63 -14.10 5.14
N ILE A 130 9.45 -14.89 4.47
CA ILE A 130 9.53 -16.33 4.67
C ILE A 130 10.40 -16.64 5.91
N PRO A 131 9.89 -17.35 6.94
CA PRO A 131 10.69 -17.70 8.10
C PRO A 131 11.75 -18.77 7.75
N ASP A 132 12.99 -18.58 8.19
CA ASP A 132 14.09 -19.53 7.99
C ASP A 132 14.10 -20.65 9.05
N LYS A 133 13.95 -20.27 10.31
CA LYS A 133 14.07 -21.19 11.45
C LYS A 133 12.82 -21.28 12.33
N ASP A 134 11.91 -20.32 12.21
CA ASP A 134 10.68 -20.30 12.98
C ASP A 134 9.69 -21.34 12.46
N ARG A 135 9.27 -22.25 13.35
CA ARG A 135 8.17 -23.17 13.05
C ARG A 135 6.85 -22.42 13.21
N THR A 136 6.17 -22.15 12.10
CA THR A 136 4.80 -21.60 12.08
C THR A 136 3.81 -22.73 11.85
N GLU A 137 2.64 -22.64 12.49
CA GLU A 137 1.58 -23.60 12.22
C GLU A 137 0.89 -23.29 10.90
N LEU A 138 0.56 -24.34 10.15
CA LEU A 138 -0.21 -24.19 8.91
C LEU A 138 -1.67 -23.85 9.25
N VAL A 139 -2.08 -22.64 8.94
CA VAL A 139 -3.47 -22.18 9.12
C VAL A 139 -4.28 -22.51 7.88
N THR A 140 -5.35 -23.30 8.04
CA THR A 140 -6.26 -23.72 6.96
C THR A 140 -7.71 -23.31 7.22
N SER A 141 -7.97 -22.58 8.33
CA SER A 141 -9.30 -22.14 8.74
C SER A 141 -9.57 -20.67 8.36
N GLY A 142 -10.82 -20.25 8.50
CA GLY A 142 -11.24 -18.88 8.20
C GLY A 142 -11.01 -18.52 6.74
N ILE A 143 -10.44 -17.35 6.47
CA ILE A 143 -10.16 -16.86 5.11
C ILE A 143 -9.11 -17.71 4.38
N TYR A 144 -8.24 -18.43 5.10
CA TYR A 144 -7.23 -19.35 4.55
C TYR A 144 -7.82 -20.62 3.92
N ARG A 145 -9.11 -20.87 4.13
CA ARG A 145 -9.84 -21.93 3.43
C ARG A 145 -10.07 -21.59 1.94
N TYR A 146 -10.16 -20.30 1.62
CA TYR A 146 -10.46 -19.82 0.25
C TYR A 146 -9.22 -19.37 -0.50
N SER A 147 -8.21 -18.90 0.18
CA SER A 147 -6.94 -18.46 -0.43
C SER A 147 -5.76 -18.93 0.42
N ARG A 148 -4.68 -19.33 -0.24
CA ARG A 148 -3.42 -19.72 0.43
C ARG A 148 -2.70 -18.52 1.05
N ASN A 149 -2.88 -17.34 0.46
CA ASN A 149 -2.25 -16.12 0.96
C ASN A 149 -3.20 -14.92 0.89
N PRO A 150 -4.24 -14.89 1.74
CA PRO A 150 -5.22 -13.82 1.72
C PRO A 150 -4.63 -12.46 2.15
N ALA A 151 -3.50 -12.45 2.89
CA ALA A 151 -2.81 -11.21 3.23
C ALA A 151 -2.28 -10.50 1.98
N PHE A 152 -1.71 -11.23 1.02
CA PHE A 152 -1.23 -10.64 -0.23
C PHE A 152 -2.38 -10.19 -1.12
N LEU A 153 -3.50 -10.91 -1.12
CA LEU A 153 -4.72 -10.43 -1.78
C LEU A 153 -5.18 -9.08 -1.19
N GLY A 154 -5.11 -8.92 0.13
CA GLY A 154 -5.36 -7.64 0.80
C GLY A 154 -4.41 -6.54 0.32
N PHE A 155 -3.12 -6.84 0.16
CA PHE A 155 -2.13 -5.91 -0.39
C PHE A 155 -2.44 -5.52 -1.84
N ASP A 156 -2.82 -6.50 -2.69
CA ASP A 156 -3.19 -6.24 -4.08
C ASP A 156 -4.36 -5.27 -4.17
N PHE A 157 -5.43 -5.51 -3.40
CA PHE A 157 -6.58 -4.60 -3.33
C PHE A 157 -6.19 -3.21 -2.84
N MET A 158 -5.33 -3.12 -1.83
CA MET A 158 -4.81 -1.84 -1.34
C MET A 158 -4.04 -1.10 -2.44
N TYR A 159 -3.10 -1.75 -3.14
CA TYR A 159 -2.34 -1.12 -4.23
C TYR A 159 -3.22 -0.70 -5.40
N ILE A 160 -4.19 -1.53 -5.81
CA ILE A 160 -5.16 -1.20 -6.86
C ILE A 160 -6.03 -0.01 -6.42
N GLY A 161 -6.52 -0.03 -5.19
CA GLY A 161 -7.30 1.07 -4.61
C GLY A 161 -6.53 2.38 -4.64
N MET A 162 -5.29 2.37 -4.17
CA MET A 162 -4.42 3.56 -4.17
C MET A 162 -4.12 4.06 -5.58
N LEU A 163 -3.89 3.15 -6.53
CA LEU A 163 -3.68 3.49 -7.93
C LEU A 163 -4.91 4.17 -8.54
N LEU A 164 -6.12 3.71 -8.23
CA LEU A 164 -7.36 4.33 -8.69
C LEU A 164 -7.60 5.70 -8.03
N MET A 165 -7.15 5.89 -6.79
CA MET A 165 -7.26 7.17 -6.10
C MET A 165 -6.32 8.24 -6.68
N TYR A 166 -5.10 7.84 -7.09
CA TYR A 166 -4.06 8.74 -7.59
C TYR A 166 -3.30 8.11 -8.77
N PHE A 167 -4.00 7.96 -9.90
CA PHE A 167 -3.40 7.37 -11.08
C PHE A 167 -2.35 8.30 -11.69
N ASN A 168 -1.11 7.82 -11.71
CA ASN A 168 0.00 8.36 -12.48
C ASN A 168 0.99 7.24 -12.83
N LEU A 169 1.87 7.48 -13.81
CA LEU A 169 2.79 6.46 -14.29
C LEU A 169 3.77 5.93 -13.21
N PRO A 170 4.39 6.76 -12.37
CA PRO A 170 5.20 6.28 -11.25
C PRO A 170 4.42 5.36 -10.31
N MET A 171 3.19 5.72 -9.94
CA MET A 171 2.34 4.93 -9.06
C MET A 171 1.93 3.60 -9.71
N LEU A 172 1.60 3.61 -11.01
CA LEU A 172 1.33 2.39 -11.78
C LEU A 172 2.54 1.45 -11.77
N ALA A 173 3.73 1.98 -12.09
CA ALA A 173 4.95 1.18 -12.15
C ALA A 173 5.28 0.52 -10.80
N VAL A 174 5.19 1.28 -9.71
CA VAL A 174 5.51 0.78 -8.37
C VAL A 174 4.45 -0.19 -7.86
N SER A 175 3.17 0.08 -8.07
CA SER A 175 2.08 -0.83 -7.66
C SER A 175 2.17 -2.16 -8.42
N ALA A 176 2.37 -2.12 -9.72
CA ALA A 176 2.55 -3.33 -10.53
C ALA A 176 3.78 -4.12 -10.08
N PHE A 177 4.91 -3.44 -9.84
CA PHE A 177 6.13 -4.08 -9.35
C PHE A 177 5.92 -4.71 -7.97
N ALA A 178 5.25 -4.02 -7.03
CA ALA A 178 4.94 -4.55 -5.71
C ALA A 178 4.07 -5.82 -5.78
N ILE A 179 3.00 -5.80 -6.56
CA ILE A 179 2.11 -6.95 -6.77
C ILE A 179 2.89 -8.13 -7.36
N ILE A 180 3.71 -7.90 -8.40
CA ILE A 180 4.53 -8.95 -9.02
C ILE A 180 5.50 -9.56 -7.99
N MET A 181 6.19 -8.73 -7.20
CA MET A 181 7.16 -9.22 -6.20
C MET A 181 6.50 -10.00 -5.07
N LEU A 182 5.33 -9.57 -4.60
CA LEU A 182 4.53 -10.31 -3.61
C LEU A 182 4.14 -11.71 -4.15
N HIS A 183 3.70 -11.79 -5.40
CA HIS A 183 3.32 -13.08 -6.01
C HIS A 183 4.53 -13.97 -6.29
N LEU A 184 5.68 -13.40 -6.69
CA LEU A 184 6.92 -14.16 -6.82
C LEU A 184 7.42 -14.71 -5.48
N GLN A 185 7.17 -14.02 -4.38
CA GLN A 185 7.49 -14.55 -3.05
C GLN A 185 6.68 -15.80 -2.67
N ILE A 186 5.43 -15.91 -3.15
CA ILE A 186 4.59 -17.10 -2.91
C ILE A 186 5.18 -18.35 -3.59
N LEU A 187 5.91 -18.15 -4.69
CA LEU A 187 6.48 -19.23 -5.49
C LEU A 187 7.85 -19.73 -4.97
N GLN A 188 8.42 -19.07 -3.96
CA GLN A 188 9.68 -19.46 -3.32
C GLN A 188 9.43 -20.43 -2.16
#